data_720b7d803c2349663e951f965d6320a7
#
_entry.id   720b7d803c2349663e951f965d6320a7
#
_cell.length_a   1.000
_cell.length_b   1.000
_cell.length_c   1.000
_cell.angle_alpha   90.00
_cell.angle_beta   90.00
_cell.angle_gamma   90.00
#
_symmetry.space_group_name_H-M   'P 1'
#
loop_
_entity.id
_entity.type
_entity.pdbx_description
1 polymer ?
#
loop_
_entity_poly.entity_id
_entity_poly.type
_entity_poly.pdbx_seq_one_letter_code
_entity_poly.pdbx_strand_id
1 'polypeptide(L)'
;MASIERTAYPQFKRNPVVRELVAAYTPTDAEVAFVAEYTRQPAHRLTLTILLKTFQRLGYFPMLDEVPPAVVRHIRSALKLRVQVKPANLANASRYRYYRRIRQFLQVRAYSDGGLKIAARAVYEAAAVMDNPADLINVAIEQLVRDRVELPAFSTLDRLTRRIRTP
;
A
#
# COMPACT_ATOMS: atom_id res chain seq x y z
N MET A 1 -0.54 18.41 15.20
CA MET A 1 -0.75 17.13 14.54
C MET A 1 -1.35 17.39 13.17
N ALA A 2 -0.76 16.79 12.13
CA ALA A 2 -1.32 16.92 10.79
C ALA A 2 -2.55 16.00 10.64
N SER A 3 -3.58 16.51 9.95
CA SER A 3 -4.72 15.67 9.56
C SER A 3 -4.36 14.88 8.30
N ILE A 4 -4.67 13.61 8.28
CA ILE A 4 -4.41 12.72 7.14
C ILE A 4 -5.10 13.22 5.86
N GLU A 5 -6.29 13.83 5.98
CA GLU A 5 -7.04 14.37 4.85
C GLU A 5 -6.36 15.57 4.19
N ARG A 6 -5.45 16.25 4.90
CA ARG A 6 -4.67 17.37 4.36
C ARG A 6 -3.37 16.94 3.69
N THR A 7 -3.11 15.64 3.66
CA THR A 7 -1.90 15.08 3.07
C THR A 7 -2.22 14.27 1.83
N ALA A 8 -1.19 13.93 1.06
CA ALA A 8 -1.27 13.01 -0.07
C ALA A 8 -1.18 11.54 0.35
N TYR A 9 -1.29 11.23 1.65
CA TYR A 9 -1.22 9.85 2.12
C TYR A 9 -2.36 9.03 1.50
N PRO A 10 -2.05 7.95 0.75
CA PRO A 10 -3.06 7.23 -0.01
C PRO A 10 -4.09 6.55 0.89
N GLN A 11 -5.35 6.67 0.52
CA GLN A 11 -6.47 6.03 1.20
C GLN A 11 -7.44 5.44 0.19
N PHE A 12 -8.24 4.46 0.61
CA PHE A 12 -9.33 3.95 -0.21
C PHE A 12 -10.43 5.00 -0.36
N LYS A 13 -11.03 5.07 -1.55
CA LYS A 13 -12.29 5.78 -1.75
C LYS A 13 -13.44 4.95 -1.19
N ARG A 14 -14.40 5.60 -0.53
CA ARG A 14 -15.56 4.92 0.05
C ARG A 14 -16.40 4.18 -0.98
N ASN A 15 -16.68 4.83 -2.12
CA ASN A 15 -17.51 4.29 -3.18
C ASN A 15 -16.78 4.42 -4.53
N PRO A 16 -15.84 3.53 -4.83
CA PRO A 16 -15.15 3.57 -6.11
C PRO A 16 -16.13 3.25 -7.25
N VAL A 17 -16.08 4.03 -8.32
CA VAL A 17 -16.88 3.76 -9.52
C VAL A 17 -16.27 2.63 -10.33
N VAL A 18 -17.08 2.00 -11.20
CA VAL A 18 -16.64 0.83 -12.00
C VAL A 18 -15.37 1.12 -12.80
N ARG A 19 -15.28 2.32 -13.40
CA ARG A 19 -14.08 2.72 -14.16
C ARG A 19 -12.82 2.72 -13.32
N GLU A 20 -12.90 3.18 -12.08
CA GLU A 20 -11.77 3.19 -11.13
C GLU A 20 -11.40 1.78 -10.69
N LEU A 21 -12.39 0.92 -10.46
CA LEU A 21 -12.16 -0.50 -10.12
C LEU A 21 -11.41 -1.22 -11.24
N VAL A 22 -11.85 -1.05 -12.48
CA VAL A 22 -11.20 -1.66 -13.64
C VAL A 22 -9.77 -1.16 -13.80
N ALA A 23 -9.55 0.15 -13.72
CA ALA A 23 -8.23 0.74 -13.92
C ALA A 23 -7.22 0.37 -12.82
N ALA A 24 -7.65 0.36 -11.55
CA ALA A 24 -6.75 0.19 -10.42
C ALA A 24 -6.60 -1.27 -9.93
N TYR A 25 -7.66 -2.08 -10.08
CA TYR A 25 -7.73 -3.38 -9.39
C TYR A 25 -7.89 -4.59 -10.30
N THR A 26 -7.93 -4.43 -11.61
CA THR A 26 -7.94 -5.58 -12.52
C THR A 26 -6.52 -6.12 -12.65
N PRO A 27 -6.27 -7.38 -12.25
CA PRO A 27 -4.94 -7.97 -12.40
C PRO A 27 -4.57 -8.17 -13.86
N THR A 28 -3.32 -7.91 -14.19
CA THR A 28 -2.74 -8.24 -15.50
C THR A 28 -2.48 -9.74 -15.62
N ASP A 29 -2.24 -10.22 -16.82
CA ASP A 29 -1.90 -11.64 -17.05
C ASP A 29 -0.61 -12.03 -16.29
N ALA A 30 0.38 -11.14 -16.26
CA ALA A 30 1.61 -11.37 -15.51
C ALA A 30 1.36 -11.45 -13.99
N GLU A 31 0.46 -10.64 -13.47
CA GLU A 31 0.08 -10.65 -12.06
C GLU A 31 -0.71 -11.92 -11.71
N VAL A 32 -1.63 -12.36 -12.58
CA VAL A 32 -2.34 -13.61 -12.40
C VAL A 32 -1.36 -14.80 -12.39
N ALA A 33 -0.38 -14.81 -13.29
CA ALA A 33 0.65 -15.84 -13.35
C ALA A 33 1.51 -15.85 -12.08
N PHE A 34 1.92 -14.68 -11.60
CA PHE A 34 2.66 -14.53 -10.34
C PHE A 34 1.90 -15.14 -9.16
N VAL A 35 0.62 -14.83 -9.02
CA VAL A 35 -0.23 -15.36 -7.95
C VAL A 35 -0.37 -16.88 -8.05
N ALA A 36 -0.60 -17.40 -9.25
CA ALA A 36 -0.76 -18.84 -9.50
C ALA A 36 0.51 -19.64 -9.19
N GLU A 37 1.68 -19.03 -9.33
CA GLU A 37 2.97 -19.64 -8.95
C GLU A 37 3.08 -19.91 -7.45
N TYR A 38 2.53 -19.02 -6.60
CA TYR A 38 2.66 -19.12 -5.16
C TYR A 38 1.53 -19.84 -4.47
N THR A 39 0.34 -19.88 -5.05
CA THR A 39 -0.81 -20.55 -4.44
C THR A 39 -1.82 -21.01 -5.46
N ARG A 40 -2.41 -22.19 -5.19
CA ARG A 40 -3.46 -22.78 -6.01
C ARG A 40 -4.84 -22.70 -5.36
N GLN A 41 -4.90 -22.49 -4.05
CA GLN A 41 -6.16 -22.42 -3.33
C GLN A 41 -6.91 -21.12 -3.66
N PRO A 42 -8.22 -21.20 -4.01
CA PRO A 42 -8.98 -20.02 -4.43
C PRO A 42 -8.96 -18.87 -3.42
N ALA A 43 -9.15 -19.16 -2.11
CA ALA A 43 -9.14 -18.14 -1.08
C ALA A 43 -7.78 -17.43 -0.98
N HIS A 44 -6.68 -18.16 -1.10
CA HIS A 44 -5.33 -17.59 -1.07
C HIS A 44 -5.01 -16.83 -2.35
N ARG A 45 -5.46 -17.30 -3.51
CA ARG A 45 -5.32 -16.57 -4.77
C ARG A 45 -6.03 -15.21 -4.70
N LEU A 46 -7.24 -15.20 -4.15
CA LEU A 46 -7.99 -13.96 -3.92
C LEU A 46 -7.22 -13.02 -2.99
N THR A 47 -6.78 -13.52 -1.85
CA THR A 47 -6.06 -12.72 -0.86
C THR A 47 -4.76 -12.14 -1.40
N LEU A 48 -3.93 -12.97 -2.04
CA LEU A 48 -2.65 -12.50 -2.59
C LEU A 48 -2.87 -11.46 -3.69
N THR A 49 -3.88 -11.62 -4.53
CA THR A 49 -4.23 -10.63 -5.57
C THR A 49 -4.75 -9.34 -4.95
N ILE A 50 -5.58 -9.40 -3.91
CA ILE A 50 -6.05 -8.21 -3.19
C ILE A 50 -4.84 -7.45 -2.61
N LEU A 51 -3.94 -8.13 -1.93
CA LEU A 51 -2.74 -7.51 -1.35
C LEU A 51 -1.86 -6.87 -2.43
N LEU A 52 -1.66 -7.56 -3.56
CA LEU A 52 -0.87 -7.03 -4.67
C LEU A 52 -1.49 -5.75 -5.25
N LYS A 53 -2.77 -5.79 -5.58
CA LYS A 53 -3.45 -4.66 -6.24
C LYS A 53 -3.65 -3.47 -5.29
N THR A 54 -3.96 -3.72 -4.03
CA THR A 54 -4.09 -2.66 -3.03
C THR A 54 -2.74 -2.02 -2.72
N PHE A 55 -1.67 -2.80 -2.64
CA PHE A 55 -0.33 -2.25 -2.48
C PHE A 55 0.07 -1.35 -3.65
N GLN A 56 -0.20 -1.75 -4.88
CA GLN A 56 0.07 -0.91 -6.07
C GLN A 56 -0.68 0.41 -6.00
N ARG A 57 -1.92 0.40 -5.49
CA ARG A 57 -2.75 1.60 -5.37
C ARG A 57 -2.34 2.50 -4.21
N LEU A 58 -1.96 1.92 -3.08
CA LEU A 58 -1.72 2.64 -1.82
C LEU A 58 -0.24 2.89 -1.52
N GLY A 59 0.65 2.01 -1.95
CA GLY A 59 2.06 2.05 -1.56
C GLY A 59 2.36 1.42 -0.20
N TYR A 60 1.36 0.85 0.45
CA TYR A 60 1.48 0.08 1.71
C TYR A 60 0.45 -1.05 1.72
N PHE A 61 0.61 -2.02 2.62
CA PHE A 61 -0.33 -3.12 2.77
C PHE A 61 -1.43 -2.73 3.76
N PRO A 62 -2.70 -2.67 3.30
CA PRO A 62 -3.83 -2.43 4.20
C PRO A 62 -4.16 -3.69 5.00
N MET A 63 -4.90 -3.55 6.10
CA MET A 63 -5.58 -4.69 6.70
C MET A 63 -6.69 -5.15 5.76
N LEU A 64 -6.92 -6.47 5.67
CA LEU A 64 -7.93 -7.01 4.75
C LEU A 64 -9.35 -6.52 5.01
N ASP A 65 -9.67 -6.26 6.28
CA ASP A 65 -10.98 -5.71 6.68
C ASP A 65 -11.18 -4.24 6.30
N GLU A 66 -10.10 -3.53 6.00
CA GLU A 66 -10.15 -2.15 5.50
C GLU A 66 -10.39 -2.06 3.99
N VAL A 67 -10.23 -3.16 3.27
CA VAL A 67 -10.42 -3.19 1.81
C VAL A 67 -11.90 -3.07 1.49
N PRO A 68 -12.31 -2.10 0.65
CA PRO A 68 -13.73 -1.96 0.30
C PRO A 68 -14.32 -3.23 -0.30
N PRO A 69 -15.53 -3.63 0.08
CA PRO A 69 -16.17 -4.83 -0.48
C PRO A 69 -16.27 -4.83 -2.01
N ALA A 70 -16.44 -3.65 -2.62
CA ALA A 70 -16.47 -3.51 -4.07
C ALA A 70 -15.15 -3.92 -4.72
N VAL A 71 -14.01 -3.63 -4.09
CA VAL A 71 -12.68 -4.04 -4.57
C VAL A 71 -12.54 -5.55 -4.50
N VAL A 72 -12.94 -6.16 -3.40
CA VAL A 72 -12.91 -7.63 -3.23
C VAL A 72 -13.77 -8.32 -4.28
N ARG A 73 -15.00 -7.85 -4.49
CA ARG A 73 -15.91 -8.40 -5.51
C ARG A 73 -15.33 -8.27 -6.91
N HIS A 74 -14.75 -7.12 -7.23
CA HIS A 74 -14.14 -6.88 -8.54
C HIS A 74 -12.98 -7.85 -8.82
N ILE A 75 -12.06 -7.99 -7.87
CA ILE A 75 -10.90 -8.89 -8.01
C ILE A 75 -11.35 -10.35 -8.10
N ARG A 76 -12.31 -10.76 -7.27
CA ARG A 76 -12.89 -12.10 -7.32
C ARG A 76 -13.46 -12.41 -8.71
N SER A 77 -14.21 -11.49 -9.26
CA SER A 77 -14.79 -11.60 -10.59
C SER A 77 -13.71 -11.65 -11.69
N ALA A 78 -12.71 -10.79 -11.60
CA ALA A 78 -11.60 -10.76 -12.55
C ALA A 78 -10.78 -12.06 -12.55
N LEU A 79 -10.64 -12.71 -11.39
CA LEU A 79 -10.00 -14.02 -11.27
C LEU A 79 -10.93 -15.20 -11.63
N LYS A 80 -12.18 -14.93 -11.98
CA LYS A 80 -13.20 -15.94 -12.30
C LYS A 80 -13.42 -16.95 -11.16
N LEU A 81 -13.32 -16.47 -9.92
CA LEU A 81 -13.58 -17.28 -8.74
C LEU A 81 -15.07 -17.28 -8.40
N ARG A 82 -15.52 -18.36 -7.73
CA ARG A 82 -16.90 -18.46 -7.27
C ARG A 82 -17.23 -17.37 -6.27
N VAL A 83 -18.49 -16.93 -6.24
CA VAL A 83 -18.98 -15.83 -5.37
C VAL A 83 -18.78 -16.13 -3.88
N GLN A 84 -18.81 -17.42 -3.50
CA GLN A 84 -18.63 -17.86 -2.12
C GLN A 84 -17.18 -17.75 -1.62
N VAL A 85 -16.20 -17.64 -2.52
CA VAL A 85 -14.78 -17.55 -2.15
C VAL A 85 -14.55 -16.24 -1.38
N LYS A 86 -14.07 -16.37 -0.16
CA LYS A 86 -13.72 -15.24 0.71
C LYS A 86 -12.20 -15.14 0.84
N PRO A 87 -11.67 -13.94 1.15
CA PRO A 87 -10.26 -13.81 1.48
C PRO A 87 -9.88 -14.74 2.63
N ALA A 88 -8.70 -15.37 2.51
CA ALA A 88 -8.19 -16.26 3.55
C ALA A 88 -7.79 -15.47 4.80
N ASN A 89 -8.06 -16.06 5.97
CA ASN A 89 -7.53 -15.53 7.21
C ASN A 89 -6.07 -15.99 7.36
N LEU A 90 -5.12 -15.08 7.13
CA LEU A 90 -3.70 -15.40 7.12
C LEU A 90 -3.10 -15.32 8.52
N ALA A 91 -2.34 -16.34 8.92
CA ALA A 91 -1.41 -16.24 10.02
C ALA A 91 -0.32 -15.22 9.71
N ASN A 92 0.28 -14.60 10.74
CA ASN A 92 1.29 -13.56 10.58
C ASN A 92 2.45 -14.00 9.67
N ALA A 93 2.98 -15.21 9.84
CA ALA A 93 4.08 -15.74 9.03
C ALA A 93 3.72 -15.80 7.54
N SER A 94 2.52 -16.26 7.21
CA SER A 94 2.04 -16.32 5.83
C SER A 94 1.84 -14.93 5.23
N ARG A 95 1.29 -14.00 6.02
CA ARG A 95 1.09 -12.61 5.61
C ARG A 95 2.40 -11.93 5.29
N TYR A 96 3.41 -12.03 6.16
CA TYR A 96 4.74 -11.44 5.92
C TYR A 96 5.44 -12.07 4.73
N ARG A 97 5.26 -13.35 4.49
CA ARG A 97 5.79 -14.04 3.30
C ARG A 97 5.15 -13.49 2.02
N TYR A 98 3.84 -13.24 2.01
CA TYR A 98 3.15 -12.63 0.88
C TYR A 98 3.62 -11.20 0.65
N TYR A 99 3.79 -10.40 1.70
CA TYR A 99 4.32 -9.04 1.58
C TYR A 99 5.70 -9.03 0.95
N ARG A 100 6.58 -9.91 1.41
CA ARG A 100 7.93 -10.04 0.83
C ARG A 100 7.88 -10.38 -0.65
N ARG A 101 7.06 -11.33 -1.04
CA ARG A 101 6.93 -11.76 -2.44
C ARG A 101 6.37 -10.65 -3.32
N ILE A 102 5.38 -9.91 -2.85
CA ILE A 102 4.82 -8.77 -3.58
C ILE A 102 5.88 -7.68 -3.75
N ARG A 103 6.62 -7.33 -2.70
CA ARG A 103 7.69 -6.34 -2.81
C ARG A 103 8.76 -6.77 -3.81
N GLN A 104 9.17 -8.02 -3.81
CA GLN A 104 10.13 -8.55 -4.78
C GLN A 104 9.59 -8.46 -6.21
N PHE A 105 8.34 -8.87 -6.42
CA PHE A 105 7.69 -8.80 -7.73
C PHE A 105 7.61 -7.37 -8.27
N LEU A 106 7.25 -6.43 -7.42
CA LEU A 106 7.13 -5.01 -7.77
C LEU A 106 8.45 -4.24 -7.68
N GLN A 107 9.53 -4.87 -7.23
CA GLN A 107 10.84 -4.22 -7.02
C GLN A 107 10.74 -3.01 -6.08
N VAL A 108 10.08 -3.20 -4.95
CA VAL A 108 9.91 -2.19 -3.90
C VAL A 108 10.62 -2.65 -2.64
N ARG A 109 11.34 -1.75 -1.98
CA ARG A 109 11.99 -2.03 -0.69
C ARG A 109 11.00 -1.84 0.46
N ALA A 110 11.14 -2.65 1.51
CA ALA A 110 10.40 -2.43 2.75
C ALA A 110 10.84 -1.10 3.39
N TYR A 111 9.93 -0.42 4.09
CA TYR A 111 10.28 0.80 4.82
C TYR A 111 11.37 0.54 5.87
N SER A 112 11.37 -0.62 6.51
CA SER A 112 12.41 -1.03 7.46
C SER A 112 13.81 -1.13 6.84
N ASP A 113 13.91 -1.19 5.51
CA ASP A 113 15.16 -1.24 4.77
C ASP A 113 15.55 0.14 4.23
N GLY A 114 15.92 1.04 5.13
CA GLY A 114 16.41 2.37 4.82
C GLY A 114 15.36 3.46 4.61
N GLY A 115 14.07 3.14 4.73
CA GLY A 115 12.99 4.11 4.49
C GLY A 115 13.00 5.28 5.45
N LEU A 116 13.28 5.04 6.73
CA LEU A 116 13.39 6.10 7.73
C LEU A 116 14.46 7.14 7.35
N LYS A 117 15.62 6.68 6.90
CA LYS A 117 16.73 7.56 6.52
C LYS A 117 16.37 8.43 5.31
N ILE A 118 15.71 7.84 4.31
CA ILE A 118 15.24 8.55 3.12
C ILE A 118 14.20 9.61 3.49
N ALA A 119 13.19 9.24 4.26
CA ALA A 119 12.12 10.15 4.69
C ALA A 119 12.67 11.27 5.57
N ALA A 120 13.52 10.95 6.55
CA ALA A 120 14.10 11.93 7.45
C ALA A 120 14.94 12.96 6.71
N ARG A 121 15.76 12.54 5.76
CA ARG A 121 16.57 13.45 4.94
C ARG A 121 15.69 14.38 4.12
N ALA A 122 14.68 13.85 3.45
CA ALA A 122 13.77 14.65 2.63
C ALA A 122 13.03 15.71 3.46
N VAL A 123 12.53 15.33 4.65
CA VAL A 123 11.85 16.25 5.57
C VAL A 123 12.83 17.31 6.11
N TYR A 124 14.03 16.90 6.49
CA TYR A 124 15.04 17.83 7.01
C TYR A 124 15.41 18.90 5.97
N GLU A 125 15.66 18.51 4.73
CA GLU A 125 15.96 19.43 3.64
C GLU A 125 14.79 20.38 3.36
N ALA A 126 13.55 19.86 3.35
CA ALA A 126 12.36 20.66 3.10
C ALA A 126 12.02 21.62 4.25
N ALA A 127 12.31 21.23 5.49
CA ALA A 127 12.04 22.06 6.67
C ALA A 127 12.84 23.38 6.70
N ALA A 128 13.86 23.51 5.86
CA ALA A 128 14.60 24.78 5.71
C ALA A 128 13.76 25.87 5.01
N VAL A 129 12.75 25.48 4.23
CA VAL A 129 11.97 26.41 3.39
C VAL A 129 10.46 26.29 3.59
N MET A 130 9.99 25.30 4.34
CA MET A 130 8.57 25.11 4.64
C MET A 130 8.38 24.61 6.07
N ASP A 131 7.31 25.00 6.71
CA ASP A 131 7.01 24.66 8.11
C ASP A 131 5.67 23.94 8.32
N ASN A 132 4.84 23.86 7.29
CA ASN A 132 3.55 23.18 7.37
C ASN A 132 3.75 21.66 7.52
N PRO A 133 3.25 21.03 8.60
CA PRO A 133 3.43 19.60 8.82
C PRO A 133 2.88 18.73 7.69
N ALA A 134 1.74 19.10 7.10
CA ALA A 134 1.15 18.34 6.00
C ALA A 134 2.03 18.36 4.75
N ASP A 135 2.63 19.49 4.43
CA ASP A 135 3.53 19.62 3.29
C ASP A 135 4.82 18.82 3.50
N LEU A 136 5.35 18.83 4.70
CA LEU A 136 6.53 18.02 5.05
C LEU A 136 6.25 16.52 4.95
N ILE A 137 5.07 16.08 5.35
CA ILE A 137 4.63 14.67 5.16
C ILE A 137 4.54 14.35 3.68
N ASN A 138 3.98 15.24 2.87
CA ASN A 138 3.89 15.03 1.42
C ASN A 138 5.26 14.90 0.77
N VAL A 139 6.24 15.69 1.20
CA VAL A 139 7.63 15.59 0.73
C VAL A 139 8.20 14.21 1.05
N ALA A 140 7.98 13.70 2.26
CA ALA A 140 8.43 12.36 2.65
C ALA A 140 7.78 11.27 1.78
N ILE A 141 6.46 11.35 1.58
CA ILE A 141 5.72 10.41 0.73
C ILE A 141 6.28 10.40 -0.70
N GLU A 142 6.42 11.58 -1.28
CA GLU A 142 6.94 11.73 -2.64
C GLU A 142 8.33 11.12 -2.80
N GLN A 143 9.21 11.36 -1.84
CA GLN A 143 10.57 10.81 -1.89
C GLN A 143 10.59 9.29 -1.74
N LEU A 144 9.80 8.74 -0.82
CA LEU A 144 9.69 7.30 -0.63
C LEU A 144 9.15 6.61 -1.91
N VAL A 145 8.11 7.17 -2.52
CA VAL A 145 7.56 6.65 -3.77
C VAL A 145 8.59 6.71 -4.90
N ARG A 146 9.28 7.83 -5.03
CA ARG A 146 10.33 8.03 -6.04
C ARG A 146 11.46 7.00 -5.90
N ASP A 147 11.86 6.70 -4.67
CA ASP A 147 12.93 5.74 -4.37
C ASP A 147 12.43 4.29 -4.30
N ARG A 148 11.17 4.05 -4.66
CA ARG A 148 10.52 2.74 -4.65
C ARG A 148 10.61 2.06 -3.28
N VAL A 149 10.17 2.78 -2.26
CA VAL A 149 10.10 2.31 -0.87
C VAL A 149 8.65 2.26 -0.42
N GLU A 150 8.29 1.16 0.24
CA GLU A 150 6.98 1.00 0.89
C GLU A 150 6.72 2.14 1.88
N LEU A 151 5.51 2.70 1.86
CA LEU A 151 5.12 3.74 2.79
C LEU A 151 4.91 3.16 4.20
N PRO A 152 5.41 3.84 5.24
CA PRO A 152 5.08 3.48 6.63
C PRO A 152 3.67 3.95 6.98
N ALA A 153 3.17 3.61 8.17
CA ALA A 153 1.93 4.17 8.68
C ALA A 153 1.98 5.70 8.72
N PHE A 154 0.85 6.36 8.49
CA PHE A 154 0.74 7.83 8.56
C PHE A 154 1.29 8.39 9.87
N SER A 155 0.98 7.75 11.00
CA SER A 155 1.46 8.17 12.32
C SER A 155 3.00 8.16 12.44
N THR A 156 3.67 7.32 11.69
CA THR A 156 5.13 7.28 11.63
C THR A 156 5.69 8.53 10.95
N LEU A 157 5.10 8.94 9.83
CA LEU A 157 5.49 10.15 9.13
C LEU A 157 5.16 11.42 9.93
N ASP A 158 3.99 11.47 10.55
CA ASP A 158 3.59 12.58 11.40
C ASP A 158 4.53 12.77 12.61
N ARG A 159 4.94 11.67 13.24
CA ARG A 159 5.92 11.68 14.33
C ARG A 159 7.29 12.14 13.87
N LEU A 160 7.72 11.67 12.69
CA LEU A 160 9.00 12.06 12.09
C LEU A 160 9.07 13.57 11.83
N THR A 161 8.04 14.12 11.19
CA THR A 161 8.00 15.56 10.90
C THR A 161 7.99 16.41 12.16
N ARG A 162 7.27 15.98 13.19
CA ARG A 162 7.27 16.69 14.49
C ARG A 162 8.66 16.70 15.13
N ARG A 163 9.38 15.59 15.11
CA ARG A 163 10.74 15.50 15.66
C ARG A 163 11.72 16.42 14.95
N ILE A 164 11.63 16.55 13.64
CA ILE A 164 12.54 17.38 12.85
C ILE A 164 12.23 18.86 13.02
N ARG A 165 10.96 19.22 13.21
CA ARG A 165 10.53 20.63 13.42
C ARG A 165 10.82 21.17 14.81
N THR A 166 10.92 20.30 15.81
CA THR A 166 11.20 20.73 17.19
C THR A 166 12.70 20.68 17.40
N PRO A 167 13.38 21.83 17.58
CA PRO A 167 14.81 21.86 17.86
C PRO A 167 15.14 21.30 19.24
#